data_a58786d6a82b7fc56ac7cff61e6b6581
#
_entry.id   a58786d6a82b7fc56ac7cff61e6b6581
#
_cell.length_a   1.000
_cell.length_b   1.000
_cell.length_c   1.000
_cell.angle_alpha   90.00
_cell.angle_beta   90.00
_cell.angle_gamma   90.00
#
_symmetry.space_group_name_H-M   'P 1'
#
loop_
_entity.id
_entity.type
_entity.pdbx_description
1 polymer ?
#
loop_
_entity_poly.entity_id
_entity_poly.type
_entity_poly.pdbx_seq_one_letter_code
_entity_poly.pdbx_strand_id
1 'polypeptide(L)'
;VMKRFFLEEKKGAMLPRVAPALSDKTFWLYKDAYTLDQKWSIRAAGTRQLHIDQSQSLNLYITNEFTMRQVLDLYLLAWECGVKTVYYVRSKSLEVEECESCAS
;
A
#
# COMPACT_ATOMS: atom_id res chain seq x y z
N VAL A 1 -11.95 18.33 -8.70
CA VAL A 1 -10.90 18.84 -7.82
C VAL A 1 -9.88 17.74 -7.50
N MET A 2 -10.31 16.63 -6.95
CA MET A 2 -9.42 15.51 -6.60
C MET A 2 -8.63 14.96 -7.79
N LYS A 3 -9.33 14.70 -8.89
CA LYS A 3 -8.68 14.18 -10.11
C LYS A 3 -7.64 15.14 -10.64
N ARG A 4 -7.95 16.43 -10.63
CA ARG A 4 -7.03 17.48 -11.07
C ARG A 4 -5.79 17.52 -10.18
N PHE A 5 -5.98 17.44 -8.88
CA PHE A 5 -4.87 17.38 -7.93
C PHE A 5 -3.92 16.21 -8.22
N PHE A 6 -4.46 15.01 -8.41
CA PHE A 6 -3.65 13.83 -8.73
C PHE A 6 -2.86 13.99 -10.02
N LEU A 7 -3.47 14.57 -11.05
CA LEU A 7 -2.84 14.71 -12.37
C LEU A 7 -1.80 15.82 -12.41
N GLU A 8 -2.12 16.98 -11.84
CA GLU A 8 -1.24 18.15 -11.90
C GLU A 8 -0.07 18.04 -10.90
N GLU A 9 -0.35 17.59 -9.71
CA GLU A 9 0.66 17.54 -8.64
C GLU A 9 1.44 16.23 -8.63
N LYS A 10 0.99 15.23 -9.38
CA LYS A 10 1.62 13.90 -9.41
C LYS A 10 1.81 13.29 -8.01
N LYS A 11 0.90 13.58 -7.11
CA LYS A 11 1.01 13.23 -5.70
C LYS A 11 -0.09 12.27 -5.23
N GLY A 12 -0.61 11.45 -6.16
CA GLY A 12 -1.74 10.57 -5.87
C GLY A 12 -1.55 9.71 -4.62
N ALA A 13 -0.39 9.07 -4.49
CA ALA A 13 -0.10 8.19 -3.37
C ALA A 13 0.13 8.94 -2.05
N MET A 14 0.30 10.26 -2.11
CA MET A 14 0.57 11.10 -0.93
C MET A 14 -0.58 12.06 -0.64
N LEU A 15 -1.74 11.82 -1.24
CA LEU A 15 -2.89 12.70 -1.14
C LEU A 15 -3.17 13.21 0.29
N PRO A 16 -3.19 12.35 1.31
CA PRO A 16 -3.50 12.80 2.66
C PRO A 16 -2.49 13.78 3.26
N ARG A 17 -1.23 13.69 2.82
CA ARG A 17 -0.16 14.54 3.36
C ARG A 17 0.00 15.85 2.61
N VAL A 18 -0.33 15.86 1.32
CA VAL A 18 -0.03 16.99 0.44
C VAL A 18 -1.26 17.75 -0.02
N ALA A 19 -2.43 17.38 0.45
CA ALA A 19 -3.67 18.08 0.16
C ALA A 19 -4.26 18.67 1.45
N PRO A 20 -3.70 19.77 1.96
CA PRO A 20 -4.12 20.33 3.25
C PRO A 20 -5.56 20.84 3.25
N ALA A 21 -6.15 21.06 2.08
CA ALA A 21 -7.56 21.44 1.95
C ALA A 21 -8.53 20.30 2.29
N LEU A 22 -8.03 19.06 2.36
CA LEU A 22 -8.86 17.91 2.70
C LEU A 22 -8.93 17.73 4.21
N SER A 23 -10.12 17.39 4.70
CA SER A 23 -10.30 17.10 6.12
C SER A 23 -9.66 15.76 6.50
N ASP A 24 -9.38 15.59 7.80
CA ASP A 24 -8.86 14.33 8.33
C ASP A 24 -9.80 13.15 8.03
N LYS A 25 -11.10 13.40 8.04
CA LYS A 25 -12.09 12.39 7.68
C LYS A 25 -11.91 11.91 6.23
N THR A 26 -11.66 12.83 5.31
CA THR A 26 -11.41 12.50 3.91
C THR A 26 -10.11 11.69 3.78
N PHE A 27 -9.09 12.07 4.53
CA PHE A 27 -7.85 11.31 4.60
C PHE A 27 -8.08 9.86 5.01
N TRP A 28 -8.85 9.63 6.06
CA TRP A 28 -9.13 8.28 6.55
C TRP A 28 -9.96 7.45 5.58
N LEU A 29 -10.86 8.09 4.82
CA LEU A 29 -11.73 7.39 3.88
C LEU A 29 -11.03 7.00 2.58
N TYR A 30 -10.03 7.76 2.16
CA TYR A 30 -9.40 7.61 0.84
C TYR A 30 -7.90 7.31 0.93
N LYS A 31 -7.52 6.45 1.85
CA LYS A 31 -6.15 5.95 1.93
C LYS A 31 -5.81 5.13 0.70
N ASP A 32 -4.59 5.32 0.19
CA ASP A 32 -4.09 4.52 -0.92
C ASP A 32 -3.49 3.19 -0.41
N ALA A 33 -3.02 2.36 -1.34
CA ALA A 33 -2.47 1.05 -1.03
C ALA A 33 -1.23 1.13 -0.12
N TYR A 34 -0.45 2.20 -0.21
CA TYR A 34 0.77 2.35 0.61
C TYR A 34 0.49 2.85 2.02
N THR A 35 -0.64 3.51 2.25
CA THR A 35 -1.03 4.02 3.56
C THR A 35 -1.94 3.08 4.33
N LEU A 36 -2.56 2.11 3.66
CA LEU A 36 -3.38 1.09 4.30
C LEU A 36 -2.52 0.08 5.04
N ASP A 37 -3.02 -0.42 6.17
CA ASP A 37 -2.39 -1.53 6.88
C ASP A 37 -2.50 -2.80 6.04
N GLN A 38 -1.37 -3.32 5.60
CA GLN A 38 -1.31 -4.50 4.73
C GLN A 38 -1.87 -5.76 5.37
N LYS A 39 -1.97 -5.80 6.68
CA LYS A 39 -2.54 -6.93 7.42
C LYS A 39 -3.98 -7.19 7.01
N TRP A 40 -4.74 -6.15 6.70
CA TRP A 40 -6.13 -6.32 6.27
C TRP A 40 -6.24 -7.00 4.91
N SER A 41 -5.36 -6.67 3.98
CA SER A 41 -5.29 -7.33 2.68
C SER A 41 -4.94 -8.81 2.82
N ILE A 42 -4.01 -9.12 3.71
CA ILE A 42 -3.60 -10.50 3.99
C ILE A 42 -4.75 -11.30 4.61
N ARG A 43 -5.44 -10.72 5.58
CA ARG A 43 -6.58 -11.37 6.24
C ARG A 43 -7.72 -11.62 5.26
N ALA A 44 -8.00 -10.64 4.40
CA ALA A 44 -9.01 -10.79 3.37
C ALA A 44 -8.65 -11.90 2.38
N ALA A 45 -7.37 -11.97 1.98
CA ALA A 45 -6.88 -13.03 1.11
C ALA A 45 -7.01 -14.41 1.78
N GLY A 46 -6.70 -14.49 3.08
CA GLY A 46 -6.86 -15.72 3.86
C GLY A 46 -8.29 -16.20 3.90
N THR A 47 -9.24 -15.28 4.07
CA THR A 47 -10.66 -15.64 4.04
C THR A 47 -11.09 -16.16 2.68
N ARG A 48 -10.66 -15.51 1.60
CA ARG A 48 -10.96 -15.97 0.24
C ARG A 48 -10.31 -17.30 -0.08
N GLN A 49 -9.11 -17.57 0.46
CA GLN A 49 -8.35 -18.76 0.16
C GLN A 49 -9.07 -20.06 0.57
N LEU A 50 -9.96 -19.98 1.55
CA LEU A 50 -10.79 -21.12 1.96
C LEU A 50 -11.72 -21.59 0.84
N HIS A 51 -11.99 -20.74 -0.14
CA HIS A 51 -12.95 -21.00 -1.22
C HIS A 51 -12.30 -21.04 -2.61
N ILE A 52 -10.99 -20.99 -2.67
CA ILE A 52 -10.23 -20.93 -3.92
C ILE A 52 -9.18 -22.02 -3.92
N ASP A 53 -9.16 -22.86 -4.96
CA ASP A 53 -8.15 -23.92 -5.11
C ASP A 53 -6.80 -23.35 -5.57
N GLN A 54 -6.83 -22.33 -6.39
CA GLN A 54 -5.64 -21.69 -6.93
C GLN A 54 -5.03 -20.69 -5.94
N SER A 55 -3.81 -20.25 -6.21
CA SER A 55 -3.21 -19.16 -5.46
C SER A 55 -3.82 -17.83 -5.88
N GLN A 56 -3.63 -16.81 -5.04
CA GLN A 56 -4.07 -15.46 -5.32
C GLN A 56 -2.86 -14.56 -5.61
N SER A 57 -3.01 -13.60 -6.54
CA SER A 57 -1.99 -12.61 -6.84
C SER A 57 -2.02 -11.50 -5.77
N LEU A 58 -1.67 -11.86 -4.55
CA LEU A 58 -1.66 -10.94 -3.43
C LEU A 58 -0.40 -10.08 -3.47
N ASN A 59 -0.58 -8.78 -3.72
CA ASN A 59 0.50 -7.81 -3.68
C ASN A 59 0.53 -7.11 -2.33
N LEU A 60 1.72 -6.89 -1.82
CA LEU A 60 1.95 -6.10 -0.61
C LEU A 60 2.61 -4.78 -0.99
N TYR A 61 2.25 -3.72 -0.28
CA TYR A 61 2.73 -2.36 -0.56
C TYR A 61 3.47 -1.84 0.67
N ILE A 62 4.74 -1.57 0.51
CA ILE A 62 5.58 -1.08 1.61
C ILE A 62 6.26 0.23 1.21
N THR A 63 6.66 0.99 2.22
CA THR A 63 7.46 2.20 2.02
C THR A 63 8.84 1.97 2.62
N ASN A 64 9.75 2.94 2.42
CA ASN A 64 11.08 2.89 3.02
C ASN A 64 11.10 3.01 4.55
N GLU A 65 9.96 3.30 5.15
CA GLU A 65 9.80 3.33 6.61
C GLU A 65 9.65 1.93 7.23
N PHE A 66 9.34 0.92 6.40
CA PHE A 66 9.19 -0.46 6.87
C PHE A 66 10.54 -1.05 7.24
N THR A 67 10.62 -1.65 8.43
CA THR A 67 11.79 -2.42 8.84
C THR A 67 11.73 -3.82 8.26
N MET A 68 12.87 -4.50 8.20
CA MET A 68 12.92 -5.91 7.79
C MET A 68 12.02 -6.78 8.66
N ARG A 69 11.97 -6.47 9.95
CA ARG A 69 11.10 -7.19 10.88
C ARG A 69 9.63 -7.06 10.50
N GLN A 70 9.21 -5.86 10.17
CA GLN A 70 7.82 -5.61 9.77
C GLN A 70 7.46 -6.34 8.48
N VAL A 71 8.37 -6.38 7.52
CA VAL A 71 8.16 -7.14 6.27
C VAL A 71 8.04 -8.63 6.56
N LEU A 72 8.92 -9.17 7.40
CA LEU A 72 8.88 -10.57 7.80
C LEU A 72 7.54 -10.90 8.51
N ASP A 73 7.10 -10.01 9.39
CA ASP A 73 5.84 -10.20 10.11
C ASP A 73 4.63 -10.29 9.15
N LEU A 74 4.66 -9.55 8.04
CA LEU A 74 3.62 -9.66 7.00
C LEU A 74 3.63 -11.03 6.34
N TYR A 75 4.80 -11.56 6.01
CA TYR A 75 4.91 -12.91 5.43
C TYR A 75 4.45 -13.99 6.41
N LEU A 76 4.83 -13.86 7.67
CA LEU A 76 4.39 -14.81 8.71
C LEU A 76 2.87 -14.76 8.89
N LEU A 77 2.29 -13.57 8.87
CA LEU A 77 0.85 -13.42 8.95
C LEU A 77 0.15 -14.07 7.74
N ALA A 78 0.69 -13.89 6.53
CA ALA A 78 0.16 -14.54 5.34
C ALA A 78 0.15 -16.06 5.48
N TRP A 79 1.25 -16.61 6.00
CA TRP A 79 1.33 -18.05 6.28
C TRP A 79 0.32 -18.47 7.34
N GLU A 80 0.19 -17.76 8.43
CA GLU A 80 -0.79 -18.05 9.49
C GLU A 80 -2.23 -17.99 8.98
N CYS A 81 -2.53 -17.07 8.08
CA CYS A 81 -3.86 -16.94 7.48
C CYS A 81 -4.15 -17.98 6.40
N GLY A 82 -3.18 -18.83 6.06
CA GLY A 82 -3.37 -19.86 5.06
C GLY A 82 -3.30 -19.40 3.62
N VAL A 83 -2.71 -18.24 3.37
CA VAL A 83 -2.49 -17.73 2.01
C VAL A 83 -1.38 -18.57 1.35
N LYS A 84 -1.62 -19.08 0.17
CA LYS A 84 -0.66 -19.97 -0.52
C LYS A 84 0.60 -19.24 -0.95
N THR A 85 0.47 -18.06 -1.52
CA THR A 85 1.61 -17.28 -2.00
C THR A 85 1.36 -15.79 -1.84
N VAL A 86 2.45 -15.04 -1.66
CA VAL A 86 2.49 -13.59 -1.85
C VAL A 86 3.15 -13.36 -3.20
N TYR A 87 2.62 -12.45 -4.01
CA TYR A 87 3.10 -12.23 -5.37
C TYR A 87 4.19 -11.14 -5.38
N TYR A 88 3.83 -9.89 -5.58
CA TYR A 88 4.81 -8.80 -5.56
C TYR A 88 4.80 -8.08 -4.22
N VAL A 89 5.98 -7.69 -3.77
CA VAL A 89 6.14 -6.67 -2.73
C VAL A 89 6.57 -5.40 -3.43
N ARG A 90 5.64 -4.46 -3.54
CA ARG A 90 5.89 -3.19 -4.21
C ARG A 90 6.40 -2.20 -3.18
N SER A 91 7.57 -1.66 -3.43
CA SER A 91 8.18 -0.68 -2.54
C SER A 91 8.13 0.71 -3.17
N LYS A 92 7.99 1.71 -2.32
CA LYS A 92 7.98 3.11 -2.75
C LYS A 92 8.74 3.95 -1.75
N SER A 93 9.67 4.76 -2.26
CA SER A 93 10.33 5.77 -1.44
C SER A 93 9.39 6.95 -1.23
N LEU A 94 9.34 7.48 -0.02
CA LEU A 94 8.61 8.69 0.28
C LEU A 94 9.30 9.95 -0.27
N GLU A 95 10.52 9.79 -0.77
CA GLU A 95 11.35 10.87 -1.34
C GLU A 95 11.34 10.89 -2.87
N VAL A 96 10.31 10.30 -3.48
CA VAL A 96 10.22 10.20 -4.94
C VAL A 96 10.30 11.56 -5.64
N GLU A 97 9.80 12.62 -5.01
CA GLU A 97 9.83 13.96 -5.58
C GLU A 97 11.25 14.48 -5.79
N GLU A 98 12.13 14.20 -4.84
CA GLU A 98 13.54 14.59 -4.94
C GLU A 98 14.23 13.84 -6.08
N CYS A 99 13.90 12.57 -6.25
CA CYS A 99 14.46 11.77 -7.33
C CYS A 99 14.04 12.26 -8.71
N GLU A 100 12.80 12.72 -8.87
CA GLU A 100 12.33 13.28 -10.14
C GLU A 100 13.09 14.54 -10.50
N SER A 101 13.35 15.41 -9.53
CA SER A 101 14.13 16.62 -9.80
C SER A 101 15.59 16.31 -10.11
N CYS A 102 16.16 15.26 -9.53
CA CYS A 102 17.51 14.83 -9.84
C CYS A 102 17.62 14.20 -11.23
N ALA A 103 16.57 13.56 -11.71
CA ALA A 103 16.55 12.91 -13.01
C ALA A 103 16.40 13.88 -14.18
N SER A 104 15.94 15.08 -13.93
CA SER A 104 15.77 16.12 -14.93
C SER A 104 17.05 16.97 -15.08
#